data_12d77dc045c4c5c3ae74205ea811a469
#
_entry.id   12d77dc045c4c5c3ae74205ea811a469
#
_cell.length_a   1.000
_cell.length_b   1.000
_cell.length_c   1.000
_cell.angle_alpha   90.00
_cell.angle_beta   90.00
_cell.angle_gamma   90.00
#
_symmetry.space_group_name_H-M   'P 1'
#
loop_
_entity.id
_entity.type
_entity.pdbx_description
1 polymer ?
#
loop_
_entity_poly.entity_id
_entity_poly.type
_entity_poly.pdbx_seq_one_letter_code
_entity_poly.pdbx_strand_id
1 'polypeptide(L)'
;MQKKTFIVICSMLLVIQIFAQPLYMPRNIKKAYTQQTRSANGMPGVHYWQNTGNYAIALQVSPPFRTVRGSEDITYFNNSPDSLAYLIIKLILNIHKPGALRYNDASANYLTSGVHIDKVSVNGKTIEWQEPNYHATWQALRFPQKLMPKDSVQLHIDWHYDASLESGREGMIDSTTFYLAYFYPRVAVYDDYNGWDKEDFTDQQEFYNDFNNYRLQVTVPKNFVVWATGNLNNPKEVLAPNIIERLEQAQETDSAISIATLNEMLQGKVTQQKNNTWKFSADNITDMALCVSDHYVWDAASIAVAPNRERVSVQSAYNDTAKDFHQMVNFAHHAIDWFSKNWPGVPYPFPKITVCQGYADMEYPMMVNDGTNDDPVFSRFVAEHEIAHSYFPFYMGINENRFGFMDEGWATTFEYLIGQADLGPKVAANFYQSFRVRSWINDPSAEEDIPIITPANILRGLAYGNNAYGKASLGYLAVKDMLGDDLFKKCLHTYMNRWHGKHPFPWDFFNTFNDASGQNLNWFWQNWYFTNGYIDLAIQNITKNSKGYTVSINNIGGFDAPFDVMVTYTDGSTDAIHQNAFIWKTNEKQASIAIETNKSIQSLKIDGGIFMDANTKDNS
;
A
#
# COMPACT_ATOMS: atom_id res chain seq x y z
N MET A 1 -7.46 -86.18 -6.77
CA MET A 1 -7.15 -85.03 -5.88
C MET A 1 -6.61 -83.89 -6.76
N GLN A 2 -7.48 -82.95 -7.14
CA GLN A 2 -7.05 -81.75 -7.88
C GLN A 2 -6.86 -80.61 -6.89
N LYS A 3 -5.63 -80.06 -6.86
CA LYS A 3 -5.33 -78.87 -6.09
C LYS A 3 -5.75 -77.62 -6.90
N LYS A 4 -6.72 -76.87 -6.40
CA LYS A 4 -7.09 -75.56 -6.96
C LYS A 4 -6.16 -74.50 -6.32
N THR A 5 -5.33 -73.90 -7.17
CA THR A 5 -4.48 -72.77 -6.78
C THR A 5 -5.30 -71.50 -6.88
N PHE A 6 -5.53 -70.81 -5.75
CA PHE A 6 -6.15 -69.48 -5.71
C PHE A 6 -5.08 -68.42 -5.95
N ILE A 7 -5.16 -67.68 -7.02
CA ILE A 7 -4.33 -66.49 -7.28
C ILE A 7 -5.07 -65.29 -6.69
N VAL A 8 -4.55 -64.75 -5.59
CA VAL A 8 -5.00 -63.46 -5.02
C VAL A 8 -4.27 -62.32 -5.75
N ILE A 9 -5.01 -61.62 -6.61
CA ILE A 9 -4.53 -60.38 -7.24
C ILE A 9 -4.69 -59.26 -6.22
N CYS A 10 -3.61 -58.84 -5.57
CA CYS A 10 -3.53 -57.66 -4.72
C CYS A 10 -3.44 -56.43 -5.64
N SER A 11 -4.54 -55.75 -5.86
CA SER A 11 -4.55 -54.45 -6.55
C SER A 11 -3.96 -53.39 -5.58
N MET A 12 -2.68 -53.07 -5.73
CA MET A 12 -2.09 -51.89 -5.12
C MET A 12 -2.70 -50.65 -5.78
N LEU A 13 -3.64 -50.01 -5.11
CA LEU A 13 -4.02 -48.63 -5.40
C LEU A 13 -2.81 -47.74 -5.04
N LEU A 14 -2.01 -47.38 -6.04
CA LEU A 14 -1.06 -46.28 -5.93
C LEU A 14 -1.89 -45.00 -5.76
N VAL A 15 -2.08 -44.55 -4.51
CA VAL A 15 -2.47 -43.17 -4.23
C VAL A 15 -1.27 -42.31 -4.61
N ILE A 16 -1.26 -41.79 -5.84
CA ILE A 16 -0.37 -40.70 -6.20
C ILE A 16 -0.81 -39.52 -5.34
N GLN A 17 -0.15 -39.34 -4.21
CA GLN A 17 -0.21 -38.03 -3.54
C GLN A 17 0.48 -37.06 -4.52
N ILE A 18 -0.32 -36.30 -5.23
CA ILE A 18 0.17 -35.10 -5.93
C ILE A 18 0.62 -34.17 -4.81
N PHE A 19 1.88 -34.25 -4.45
CA PHE A 19 2.51 -33.25 -3.62
C PHE A 19 2.43 -31.95 -4.40
N ALA A 20 1.58 -31.05 -3.96
CA ALA A 20 1.53 -29.71 -4.50
C ALA A 20 2.94 -29.12 -4.46
N GLN A 21 3.39 -28.60 -5.58
CA GLN A 21 4.72 -28.01 -5.68
C GLN A 21 4.84 -26.88 -4.66
N PRO A 22 5.80 -26.92 -3.73
CA PRO A 22 5.98 -25.86 -2.77
C PRO A 22 6.45 -24.59 -3.51
N LEU A 23 5.96 -23.42 -3.11
CA LEU A 23 6.45 -22.15 -3.62
C LEU A 23 7.96 -22.01 -3.36
N TYR A 24 8.67 -21.45 -4.33
CA TYR A 24 10.05 -21.10 -4.12
C TYR A 24 10.18 -20.13 -2.93
N MET A 25 11.12 -20.42 -2.03
CA MET A 25 11.44 -19.56 -0.88
C MET A 25 12.95 -19.27 -0.85
N PRO A 26 13.36 -17.99 -0.82
CA PRO A 26 14.74 -17.60 -0.54
C PRO A 26 15.23 -18.12 0.82
N ARG A 27 16.56 -18.10 1.03
CA ARG A 27 17.16 -18.64 2.28
C ARG A 27 16.70 -17.90 3.53
N ASN A 28 16.55 -16.58 3.46
CA ASN A 28 16.10 -15.75 4.57
C ASN A 28 14.64 -16.06 4.93
N ILE A 29 13.77 -16.23 3.94
CA ILE A 29 12.36 -16.63 4.16
C ILE A 29 12.30 -18.04 4.80
N LYS A 30 13.06 -19.02 4.28
CA LYS A 30 13.15 -20.35 4.90
C LYS A 30 13.61 -20.31 6.35
N LYS A 31 14.52 -19.36 6.69
CA LYS A 31 14.98 -19.14 8.06
C LYS A 31 13.83 -18.81 9.00
N ALA A 32 12.93 -17.88 8.62
CA ALA A 32 11.78 -17.48 9.43
C ALA A 32 10.84 -18.67 9.73
N TYR A 33 10.57 -19.52 8.74
CA TYR A 33 9.80 -20.76 8.97
C TYR A 33 10.54 -21.77 9.88
N THR A 34 11.85 -21.91 9.72
CA THR A 34 12.65 -22.79 10.58
C THR A 34 12.68 -22.30 12.03
N GLN A 35 12.71 -21.00 12.25
CA GLN A 35 12.66 -20.36 13.56
C GLN A 35 11.25 -20.32 14.15
N GLN A 36 10.23 -20.77 13.40
CA GLN A 36 8.82 -20.73 13.79
C GLN A 36 8.30 -19.30 14.10
N THR A 37 8.90 -18.30 13.50
CA THR A 37 8.34 -16.94 13.51
C THR A 37 7.20 -16.80 12.51
N ARG A 38 7.15 -17.71 11.53
CA ARG A 38 6.10 -17.84 10.50
C ARG A 38 5.59 -19.28 10.46
N SER A 39 4.37 -19.50 9.98
CA SER A 39 3.78 -20.83 9.90
C SER A 39 3.22 -21.15 8.50
N ALA A 40 3.22 -22.43 8.14
CA ALA A 40 2.85 -22.90 6.80
C ALA A 40 1.38 -22.64 6.42
N ASN A 41 0.52 -22.34 7.39
CA ASN A 41 -0.87 -21.93 7.14
C ASN A 41 -1.03 -20.40 7.04
N GLY A 42 0.06 -19.63 7.01
CA GLY A 42 0.04 -18.19 6.89
C GLY A 42 -0.28 -17.42 8.18
N MET A 43 -0.35 -18.08 9.33
CA MET A 43 -0.45 -17.40 10.63
C MET A 43 0.92 -16.89 11.09
N PRO A 44 0.99 -15.84 11.93
CA PRO A 44 2.18 -15.58 12.72
C PRO A 44 2.58 -16.85 13.47
N GLY A 45 3.87 -17.19 13.46
CA GLY A 45 4.38 -18.37 14.15
C GLY A 45 4.38 -18.18 15.66
N VAL A 46 4.55 -19.28 16.40
CA VAL A 46 4.54 -19.25 17.89
C VAL A 46 5.69 -18.44 18.49
N HIS A 47 6.71 -18.18 17.71
CA HIS A 47 7.86 -17.35 18.08
C HIS A 47 7.89 -16.02 17.32
N TYR A 48 6.76 -15.59 16.75
CA TYR A 48 6.68 -14.28 16.08
C TYR A 48 6.99 -13.15 17.07
N TRP A 49 7.73 -12.18 16.61
CA TRP A 49 8.06 -10.96 17.34
C TRP A 49 8.17 -9.78 16.36
N GLN A 50 8.00 -8.60 16.87
CA GLN A 50 8.36 -7.33 16.23
C GLN A 50 8.81 -6.36 17.31
N ASN A 51 9.73 -5.46 16.97
CA ASN A 51 10.16 -4.39 17.85
C ASN A 51 9.14 -3.25 17.82
N THR A 52 9.25 -2.32 18.74
CA THR A 52 8.39 -1.15 18.82
C THR A 52 9.11 -0.01 19.54
N GLY A 53 8.61 1.21 19.37
CA GLY A 53 9.12 2.40 20.02
C GLY A 53 8.02 3.30 20.55
N ASN A 54 8.34 4.06 21.62
CA ASN A 54 7.56 5.21 22.03
C ASN A 54 8.34 6.46 21.68
N TYR A 55 7.77 7.33 20.87
CA TYR A 55 8.37 8.56 20.37
C TYR A 55 7.67 9.77 20.98
N ALA A 56 8.41 10.65 21.61
CA ALA A 56 7.95 11.98 22.03
C ALA A 56 8.73 13.02 21.24
N ILE A 57 8.09 13.62 20.24
CA ILE A 57 8.70 14.51 19.26
C ILE A 57 8.23 15.95 19.49
N ALA A 58 9.15 16.89 19.54
CA ALA A 58 8.88 18.33 19.58
C ALA A 58 9.49 19.01 18.36
N LEU A 59 8.66 19.69 17.56
CA LEU A 59 9.06 20.42 16.37
C LEU A 59 8.86 21.92 16.56
N GLN A 60 9.76 22.71 16.00
CA GLN A 60 9.60 24.13 15.75
C GLN A 60 9.61 24.37 14.23
N VAL A 61 8.48 24.88 13.73
CA VAL A 61 8.27 25.22 12.31
C VAL A 61 7.87 26.69 12.24
N SER A 62 8.64 27.51 11.56
CA SER A 62 8.47 28.97 11.58
C SER A 62 8.49 29.57 10.18
N PRO A 63 7.48 29.27 9.33
CA PRO A 63 7.41 29.85 7.98
C PRO A 63 7.48 31.40 8.05
N PRO A 64 8.09 32.06 7.07
CA PRO A 64 8.62 31.50 5.83
C PRO A 64 10.05 30.93 5.91
N PHE A 65 10.61 30.83 7.13
CA PHE A 65 11.91 30.20 7.30
C PHE A 65 11.79 28.70 7.11
N ARG A 66 12.62 28.17 6.21
CA ARG A 66 12.60 26.76 5.81
C ARG A 66 13.23 25.78 6.82
N THR A 67 14.00 26.32 7.78
CA THR A 67 14.65 25.48 8.78
C THR A 67 13.66 24.94 9.80
N VAL A 68 13.51 23.63 9.80
CA VAL A 68 12.76 22.87 10.80
C VAL A 68 13.73 22.37 11.87
N ARG A 69 13.39 22.56 13.14
CA ARG A 69 14.16 22.05 14.28
C ARG A 69 13.34 21.07 15.06
N GLY A 70 13.96 19.97 15.42
CA GLY A 70 13.32 18.91 16.18
C GLY A 70 14.14 18.43 17.36
N SER A 71 13.45 17.91 18.34
CA SER A 71 14.00 17.17 19.48
C SER A 71 13.08 15.99 19.77
N GLU A 72 13.65 14.81 20.01
CA GLU A 72 12.85 13.63 20.34
C GLU A 72 13.46 12.79 21.43
N ASP A 73 12.57 12.20 22.24
CA ASP A 73 12.89 11.12 23.16
C ASP A 73 12.27 9.83 22.63
N ILE A 74 13.09 8.79 22.43
CA ILE A 74 12.65 7.48 21.93
C ILE A 74 12.94 6.44 23.00
N THR A 75 11.92 5.67 23.41
CA THR A 75 12.12 4.43 24.15
C THR A 75 11.91 3.27 23.18
N TYR A 76 13.00 2.62 22.78
CA TYR A 76 12.96 1.51 21.84
C TYR A 76 13.06 0.16 22.58
N PHE A 77 12.15 -0.77 22.25
CA PHE A 77 12.02 -2.08 22.87
C PHE A 77 12.54 -3.17 21.93
N ASN A 78 13.53 -3.93 22.39
CA ASN A 78 14.03 -5.09 21.67
C ASN A 78 13.23 -6.34 22.03
N ASN A 79 12.18 -6.62 21.25
CA ASN A 79 11.38 -7.85 21.41
C ASN A 79 11.97 -9.05 20.68
N SER A 80 13.03 -8.85 19.88
CA SER A 80 13.72 -9.93 19.18
C SER A 80 14.45 -10.88 20.13
N PRO A 81 14.76 -12.10 19.70
CA PRO A 81 15.62 -13.00 20.46
C PRO A 81 17.12 -12.63 20.42
N ASP A 82 17.48 -11.61 19.63
CA ASP A 82 18.87 -11.24 19.38
C ASP A 82 19.35 -10.11 20.30
N SER A 83 20.63 -10.11 20.66
CA SER A 83 21.27 -8.97 21.30
C SER A 83 21.77 -7.98 20.25
N LEU A 84 21.28 -6.73 20.32
CA LEU A 84 21.57 -5.69 19.34
C LEU A 84 22.78 -4.85 19.80
N ALA A 85 23.82 -4.79 18.97
CA ALA A 85 25.03 -3.98 19.24
C ALA A 85 24.90 -2.53 18.75
N TYR A 86 23.91 -2.25 17.94
CA TYR A 86 23.60 -0.94 17.35
C TYR A 86 22.14 -0.90 16.92
N LEU A 87 21.61 0.30 16.69
CA LEU A 87 20.40 0.55 15.93
C LEU A 87 20.76 1.14 14.57
N ILE A 88 19.87 0.97 13.59
CA ILE A 88 19.91 1.74 12.36
C ILE A 88 18.94 2.91 12.52
N ILE A 89 19.44 4.12 12.32
CA ILE A 89 18.65 5.35 12.32
C ILE A 89 18.44 5.77 10.86
N LYS A 90 17.21 5.84 10.42
CA LYS A 90 16.82 6.36 9.10
C LYS A 90 16.82 7.88 9.14
N LEU A 91 17.40 8.49 8.12
CA LEU A 91 17.50 9.93 7.89
C LEU A 91 17.03 10.19 6.45
N ILE A 92 15.73 9.97 6.23
CA ILE A 92 15.16 9.93 4.87
C ILE A 92 15.42 11.22 4.09
N LEU A 93 15.31 12.38 4.74
CA LEU A 93 15.55 13.68 4.10
C LEU A 93 17.01 13.91 3.67
N ASN A 94 17.93 12.99 3.95
CA ASN A 94 19.24 12.98 3.30
C ASN A 94 19.16 12.72 1.78
N ILE A 95 17.99 12.26 1.28
CA ILE A 95 17.70 12.20 -0.17
C ILE A 95 17.93 13.55 -0.85
N HIS A 96 17.74 14.67 -0.15
CA HIS A 96 17.96 16.01 -0.68
C HIS A 96 19.43 16.43 -0.76
N LYS A 97 20.37 15.65 -0.18
CA LYS A 97 21.81 15.99 -0.28
C LYS A 97 22.30 15.90 -1.72
N PRO A 98 23.16 16.81 -2.18
CA PRO A 98 23.90 16.61 -3.42
C PRO A 98 24.63 15.26 -3.39
N GLY A 99 24.43 14.41 -4.41
CA GLY A 99 25.06 13.10 -4.52
C GLY A 99 24.37 11.97 -3.75
N ALA A 100 23.24 12.18 -3.07
CA ALA A 100 22.42 11.10 -2.55
C ALA A 100 21.95 10.18 -3.70
N LEU A 101 21.74 8.89 -3.38
CA LEU A 101 21.19 7.95 -4.35
C LEU A 101 19.73 8.33 -4.63
N ARG A 102 19.43 8.68 -5.87
CA ARG A 102 18.06 9.01 -6.33
C ARG A 102 17.77 8.31 -7.63
N TYR A 103 16.49 8.02 -7.83
CA TYR A 103 16.02 7.50 -9.11
C TYR A 103 16.01 8.59 -10.18
N ASN A 104 15.49 9.77 -9.84
CA ASN A 104 15.41 10.92 -10.75
C ASN A 104 16.50 11.96 -10.48
N ASP A 105 16.79 12.78 -11.49
CA ASP A 105 17.61 13.96 -11.32
C ASP A 105 16.91 14.98 -10.40
N ALA A 106 17.71 15.70 -9.61
CA ALA A 106 17.20 16.70 -8.69
C ALA A 106 17.48 18.12 -9.18
N SER A 107 16.48 18.99 -9.10
CA SER A 107 16.63 20.43 -9.33
C SER A 107 17.44 21.08 -8.20
N ALA A 108 17.94 22.29 -8.44
CA ALA A 108 18.62 23.07 -7.40
C ALA A 108 17.67 23.41 -6.21
N ASN A 109 16.37 23.58 -6.47
CA ASN A 109 15.37 23.87 -5.45
C ASN A 109 15.04 22.64 -4.58
N TYR A 110 15.16 21.45 -5.13
CA TYR A 110 14.99 20.19 -4.39
C TYR A 110 16.13 19.96 -3.40
N LEU A 111 17.35 20.43 -3.71
CA LEU A 111 18.55 20.11 -2.94
C LEU A 111 18.66 20.93 -1.65
N THR A 112 19.11 20.25 -0.60
CA THR A 112 19.43 20.81 0.72
C THR A 112 20.71 20.19 1.28
N SER A 113 21.10 20.59 2.47
CA SER A 113 22.19 19.95 3.22
C SER A 113 21.77 18.63 3.90
N GLY A 114 20.49 18.25 3.82
CA GLY A 114 19.92 17.08 4.49
C GLY A 114 19.73 17.28 6.00
N VAL A 115 19.64 16.17 6.73
CA VAL A 115 19.45 16.16 8.18
C VAL A 115 20.77 16.35 8.91
N HIS A 116 20.81 17.28 9.85
CA HIS A 116 21.91 17.51 10.77
C HIS A 116 21.54 17.04 12.16
N ILE A 117 22.30 16.12 12.72
CA ILE A 117 22.14 15.67 14.11
C ILE A 117 22.98 16.57 15.01
N ASP A 118 22.32 17.41 15.80
CA ASP A 118 22.96 18.38 16.69
C ASP A 118 23.45 17.72 17.97
N LYS A 119 22.71 16.72 18.47
CA LYS A 119 23.04 15.97 19.68
C LYS A 119 22.40 14.60 19.66
N VAL A 120 23.10 13.62 20.19
CA VAL A 120 22.53 12.30 20.46
C VAL A 120 22.99 11.80 21.82
N SER A 121 22.08 11.20 22.57
CA SER A 121 22.42 10.51 23.82
C SER A 121 21.72 9.15 23.89
N VAL A 122 22.37 8.22 24.58
CA VAL A 122 21.87 6.86 24.83
C VAL A 122 21.86 6.64 26.35
N ASN A 123 20.70 6.33 26.92
CA ASN A 123 20.48 6.17 28.36
C ASN A 123 21.05 7.35 29.17
N GLY A 124 20.80 8.59 28.70
CA GLY A 124 21.24 9.83 29.32
C GLY A 124 22.72 10.18 29.14
N LYS A 125 23.50 9.37 28.44
CA LYS A 125 24.92 9.65 28.13
C LYS A 125 25.05 10.14 26.71
N THR A 126 25.58 11.36 26.52
CA THR A 126 25.91 11.89 25.20
C THR A 126 26.95 11.00 24.54
N ILE A 127 26.73 10.70 23.27
CA ILE A 127 27.65 9.96 22.44
C ILE A 127 28.00 10.79 21.22
N GLU A 128 29.17 10.52 20.63
CA GLU A 128 29.60 11.16 19.40
C GLU A 128 28.79 10.59 18.23
N TRP A 129 28.12 11.50 17.51
CA TRP A 129 27.44 11.13 16.26
C TRP A 129 28.45 11.01 15.13
N GLN A 130 28.35 9.93 14.37
CA GLN A 130 29.12 9.74 13.16
C GLN A 130 28.20 10.00 11.96
N GLU A 131 28.58 10.97 11.15
CA GLU A 131 27.82 11.29 9.93
C GLU A 131 27.71 10.08 9.02
N PRO A 132 26.54 9.87 8.40
CA PRO A 132 26.37 8.83 7.40
C PRO A 132 27.28 9.06 6.19
N ASN A 133 27.51 8.00 5.44
CA ASN A 133 28.07 8.13 4.11
C ASN A 133 27.20 9.14 3.31
N TYR A 134 27.81 10.00 2.50
CA TYR A 134 27.12 11.15 1.87
C TYR A 134 25.94 10.73 0.94
N HIS A 135 25.94 9.49 0.47
CA HIS A 135 24.82 8.94 -0.30
C HIS A 135 23.69 8.38 0.56
N ALA A 136 23.96 8.08 1.83
CA ALA A 136 23.10 7.23 2.62
C ALA A 136 21.98 8.00 3.31
N THR A 137 20.80 7.40 3.33
CA THR A 137 19.63 7.86 4.06
C THR A 137 19.46 7.16 5.41
N TRP A 138 20.51 6.52 5.90
CA TRP A 138 20.56 5.87 7.21
C TRP A 138 21.97 5.88 7.82
N GLN A 139 22.06 5.67 9.15
CA GLN A 139 23.31 5.57 9.89
C GLN A 139 23.18 4.59 11.04
N ALA A 140 24.27 3.86 11.33
CA ALA A 140 24.33 2.97 12.46
C ALA A 140 24.71 3.71 13.75
N LEU A 141 23.83 3.68 14.75
CA LEU A 141 24.06 4.18 16.09
C LEU A 141 24.57 3.04 16.97
N ARG A 142 25.86 3.03 17.28
CA ARG A 142 26.50 1.95 18.06
C ARG A 142 26.37 2.18 19.55
N PHE A 143 26.17 1.10 20.29
CA PHE A 143 26.06 1.13 21.75
C PHE A 143 27.36 0.75 22.44
N PRO A 144 27.67 1.34 23.60
CA PRO A 144 28.73 0.85 24.48
C PRO A 144 28.45 -0.57 25.03
N GLN A 145 27.17 -0.88 25.25
CA GLN A 145 26.69 -2.18 25.71
C GLN A 145 25.55 -2.65 24.82
N LYS A 146 25.50 -3.96 24.48
CA LYS A 146 24.44 -4.53 23.66
C LYS A 146 23.09 -4.39 24.34
N LEU A 147 22.07 -4.06 23.57
CA LEU A 147 20.67 -4.12 23.97
C LEU A 147 20.22 -5.58 23.95
N MET A 148 19.95 -6.13 25.12
CA MET A 148 19.58 -7.54 25.26
C MET A 148 18.12 -7.81 24.84
N PRO A 149 17.77 -9.07 24.53
CA PRO A 149 16.37 -9.46 24.33
C PRO A 149 15.48 -9.05 25.51
N LYS A 150 14.32 -8.48 25.20
CA LYS A 150 13.31 -7.97 26.17
C LYS A 150 13.73 -6.74 26.96
N ASP A 151 14.90 -6.16 26.68
CA ASP A 151 15.31 -4.87 27.24
C ASP A 151 14.84 -3.70 26.34
N SER A 152 15.00 -2.50 26.87
CA SER A 152 14.76 -1.24 26.16
C SER A 152 15.96 -0.31 26.25
N VAL A 153 16.03 0.62 25.32
CA VAL A 153 17.02 1.71 25.31
C VAL A 153 16.31 3.04 25.16
N GLN A 154 16.80 4.05 25.87
CA GLN A 154 16.35 5.42 25.73
C GLN A 154 17.33 6.19 24.86
N LEU A 155 16.80 6.83 23.82
CA LEU A 155 17.54 7.74 22.94
C LEU A 155 16.98 9.13 23.12
N HIS A 156 17.86 10.12 23.04
CA HIS A 156 17.47 11.51 22.84
C HIS A 156 18.25 12.06 21.68
N ILE A 157 17.55 12.67 20.71
CA ILE A 157 18.14 13.19 19.47
C ILE A 157 17.62 14.62 19.27
N ASP A 158 18.54 15.58 19.11
CA ASP A 158 18.25 16.93 18.62
C ASP A 158 18.74 17.03 17.18
N TRP A 159 17.92 17.58 16.29
CA TRP A 159 18.26 17.71 14.87
C TRP A 159 17.66 18.95 14.24
N HIS A 160 18.17 19.29 13.07
CA HIS A 160 17.56 20.26 12.18
C HIS A 160 17.79 19.91 10.72
N TYR A 161 16.95 20.46 9.86
CA TYR A 161 17.11 20.41 8.41
C TYR A 161 16.39 21.60 7.77
N ASP A 162 16.72 21.88 6.51
CA ASP A 162 15.97 22.84 5.71
C ASP A 162 14.97 22.09 4.82
N ALA A 163 13.69 22.46 4.86
CA ALA A 163 12.68 21.94 3.96
C ALA A 163 13.06 22.25 2.51
N SER A 164 12.80 21.32 1.59
CA SER A 164 12.97 21.54 0.16
C SER A 164 12.11 22.72 -0.32
N LEU A 165 12.63 23.51 -1.27
CA LEU A 165 11.86 24.55 -1.95
C LEU A 165 10.98 23.97 -3.06
N GLU A 166 11.20 22.73 -3.42
CA GLU A 166 10.40 21.98 -4.38
C GLU A 166 9.60 20.95 -3.59
N SER A 167 8.30 21.18 -3.46
CA SER A 167 7.40 20.23 -2.83
C SER A 167 7.15 19.06 -3.78
N GLY A 168 7.29 17.87 -3.24
CA GLY A 168 6.86 16.60 -3.80
C GLY A 168 6.18 15.85 -2.68
N ARG A 169 6.73 14.68 -2.30
CA ARG A 169 6.26 13.90 -1.14
C ARG A 169 6.27 14.71 0.16
N GLU A 170 7.20 15.65 0.29
CA GLU A 170 7.31 16.63 1.38
C GLU A 170 7.96 17.92 0.87
N GLY A 171 7.98 18.98 1.68
CA GLY A 171 8.65 20.24 1.37
C GLY A 171 7.74 21.46 1.46
N MET A 172 8.21 22.57 0.91
CA MET A 172 7.46 23.82 0.86
C MET A 172 6.53 23.82 -0.35
N ILE A 173 5.23 23.83 -0.10
CA ILE A 173 4.20 23.99 -1.14
C ILE A 173 4.20 25.45 -1.63
N ASP A 174 4.30 26.37 -0.68
CA ASP A 174 4.52 27.79 -0.91
C ASP A 174 5.30 28.39 0.27
N SER A 175 5.47 29.73 0.32
CA SER A 175 6.28 30.40 1.34
C SER A 175 5.77 30.21 2.77
N THR A 176 4.50 29.89 2.98
CA THR A 176 3.87 29.74 4.30
C THR A 176 3.10 28.42 4.47
N THR A 177 3.11 27.56 3.45
CA THR A 177 2.52 26.22 3.52
C THR A 177 3.59 25.15 3.34
N PHE A 178 3.74 24.29 4.35
CA PHE A 178 4.69 23.19 4.36
C PHE A 178 3.96 21.88 4.55
N TYR A 179 4.28 20.89 3.73
CA TYR A 179 3.95 19.50 4.02
C TYR A 179 5.22 18.80 4.49
N LEU A 180 5.20 18.25 5.68
CA LEU A 180 6.37 17.64 6.31
C LEU A 180 6.10 16.15 6.57
N ALA A 181 6.87 15.31 5.90
CA ALA A 181 6.95 13.88 6.11
C ALA A 181 8.42 13.48 6.30
N TYR A 182 8.65 12.31 6.90
CA TYR A 182 10.03 11.82 7.11
C TYR A 182 10.92 12.76 7.93
N PHE A 183 10.32 13.68 8.64
CA PHE A 183 10.95 14.86 9.26
C PHE A 183 11.77 14.54 10.52
N TYR A 184 11.75 13.33 11.02
CA TYR A 184 12.41 12.93 12.25
C TYR A 184 13.34 11.72 12.01
N PRO A 185 14.48 11.63 12.74
CA PRO A 185 15.30 10.44 12.78
C PRO A 185 14.51 9.27 13.37
N ARG A 186 14.44 8.12 12.69
CA ARG A 186 13.65 6.98 13.16
C ARG A 186 14.44 5.70 13.19
N VAL A 187 14.15 4.83 14.16
CA VAL A 187 14.76 3.50 14.21
C VAL A 187 14.19 2.65 13.07
N ALA A 188 15.06 2.06 12.27
CA ALA A 188 14.66 1.16 11.20
C ALA A 188 14.03 -0.12 11.76
N VAL A 189 13.24 -0.82 10.96
CA VAL A 189 12.73 -2.14 11.30
C VAL A 189 13.88 -3.14 11.43
N TYR A 190 13.82 -3.94 12.48
CA TYR A 190 14.61 -5.16 12.64
C TYR A 190 13.67 -6.35 12.61
N ASP A 191 13.75 -7.19 11.59
CA ASP A 191 12.81 -8.27 11.36
C ASP A 191 13.43 -9.68 11.44
N ASP A 192 12.57 -10.69 11.38
CA ASP A 192 12.93 -12.10 11.58
C ASP A 192 13.56 -12.77 10.35
N TYR A 193 13.45 -12.14 9.17
CA TYR A 193 13.96 -12.76 7.94
C TYR A 193 15.13 -12.00 7.29
N ASN A 194 15.23 -10.70 7.49
CA ASN A 194 16.26 -9.86 6.88
C ASN A 194 17.17 -9.17 7.89
N GLY A 195 16.75 -9.07 9.16
CA GLY A 195 17.43 -8.28 10.18
C GLY A 195 17.14 -6.78 10.02
N TRP A 196 18.15 -5.91 10.18
CA TRP A 196 17.99 -4.46 10.01
C TRP A 196 17.66 -4.09 8.57
N ASP A 197 16.62 -3.27 8.40
CA ASP A 197 16.36 -2.58 7.14
C ASP A 197 17.42 -1.47 6.94
N LYS A 198 18.33 -1.72 5.98
CA LYS A 198 19.41 -0.82 5.58
C LYS A 198 19.27 -0.31 4.15
N GLU A 199 18.08 -0.44 3.60
CA GLU A 199 17.84 0.07 2.25
C GLU A 199 17.88 1.59 2.27
N ASP A 200 18.61 2.17 1.32
CA ASP A 200 18.58 3.61 1.09
C ASP A 200 17.25 3.98 0.40
N PHE A 201 16.69 5.11 0.80
CA PHE A 201 15.55 5.67 0.10
C PHE A 201 16.02 6.36 -1.18
N THR A 202 15.41 6.02 -2.31
CA THR A 202 15.80 6.51 -3.65
C THR A 202 14.69 7.30 -4.36
N ASP A 203 13.60 7.59 -3.66
CA ASP A 203 12.42 8.29 -4.16
C ASP A 203 11.59 7.49 -5.19
N GLN A 204 11.84 6.18 -5.31
CA GLN A 204 11.06 5.29 -6.17
C GLN A 204 10.25 4.28 -5.37
N GLN A 205 10.88 3.59 -4.41
CA GLN A 205 10.20 2.67 -3.51
C GLN A 205 9.62 3.43 -2.32
N GLU A 206 8.63 2.81 -1.68
CA GLU A 206 8.03 3.28 -0.45
C GLU A 206 8.78 2.79 0.79
N PHE A 207 8.16 2.78 1.97
CA PHE A 207 8.82 2.68 3.25
C PHE A 207 8.59 1.34 3.96
N TYR A 208 9.35 1.13 5.01
CA TYR A 208 9.17 0.04 5.94
C TYR A 208 9.43 0.54 7.36
N ASN A 209 8.37 0.59 8.18
CA ASN A 209 8.42 1.14 9.53
C ASN A 209 7.75 0.21 10.52
N ASP A 210 8.30 0.15 11.76
CA ASP A 210 7.66 -0.54 12.88
C ASP A 210 6.39 0.19 13.34
N PHE A 211 5.47 -0.54 13.95
CA PHE A 211 4.33 0.04 14.66
C PHE A 211 4.79 0.63 15.99
N ASN A 212 4.66 1.94 16.12
CA ASN A 212 5.13 2.72 17.25
C ASN A 212 4.00 3.56 17.86
N ASN A 213 4.26 4.12 19.05
CA ASN A 213 3.39 5.10 19.68
C ASN A 213 4.05 6.48 19.59
N TYR A 214 3.28 7.47 19.15
CA TYR A 214 3.77 8.82 18.91
C TYR A 214 3.04 9.87 19.74
N ARG A 215 3.81 10.81 20.27
CA ARG A 215 3.36 12.06 20.91
C ARG A 215 4.11 13.19 20.22
N LEU A 216 3.41 13.93 19.37
CA LEU A 216 3.97 14.99 18.55
C LEU A 216 3.54 16.36 19.09
N GLN A 217 4.49 17.25 19.28
CA GLN A 217 4.25 18.66 19.58
C GLN A 217 4.83 19.51 18.46
N VAL A 218 4.02 20.40 17.88
CA VAL A 218 4.45 21.29 16.80
C VAL A 218 4.21 22.72 17.23
N THR A 219 5.27 23.49 17.40
CA THR A 219 5.20 24.92 17.72
C THR A 219 5.32 25.73 16.44
N VAL A 220 4.29 26.54 16.16
CA VAL A 220 4.18 27.41 14.98
C VAL A 220 3.86 28.84 15.39
N PRO A 221 4.09 29.86 14.53
CA PRO A 221 3.63 31.22 14.77
C PRO A 221 2.10 31.30 14.88
N LYS A 222 1.60 32.39 15.44
CA LYS A 222 0.16 32.68 15.42
C LYS A 222 -0.36 32.70 14.00
N ASN A 223 -1.60 32.30 13.81
CA ASN A 223 -2.37 32.16 12.57
C ASN A 223 -2.02 30.91 11.74
N PHE A 224 -1.01 30.16 12.11
CA PHE A 224 -0.74 28.87 11.47
C PHE A 224 -1.57 27.77 12.09
N VAL A 225 -2.21 26.99 11.26
CA VAL A 225 -2.92 25.76 11.62
C VAL A 225 -2.03 24.56 11.28
N VAL A 226 -2.10 23.54 12.11
CA VAL A 226 -1.37 22.27 11.91
C VAL A 226 -2.38 21.14 11.77
N TRP A 227 -2.29 20.41 10.68
CA TRP A 227 -2.95 19.12 10.47
C TRP A 227 -1.88 18.04 10.52
N ALA A 228 -2.08 17.00 11.31
CA ALA A 228 -1.07 15.94 11.46
C ALA A 228 -1.70 14.58 11.66
N THR A 229 -0.94 13.52 11.43
CA THR A 229 -1.27 12.16 11.85
C THR A 229 -1.69 12.12 13.32
N GLY A 230 -2.72 11.36 13.66
CA GLY A 230 -3.21 11.22 15.03
C GLY A 230 -4.25 12.25 15.44
N ASN A 231 -4.72 12.14 16.66
CA ASN A 231 -5.74 13.01 17.24
C ASN A 231 -5.14 14.29 17.80
N LEU A 232 -5.78 15.43 17.54
CA LEU A 232 -5.43 16.70 18.19
C LEU A 232 -5.90 16.68 19.66
N ASN A 233 -4.96 16.75 20.60
CA ASN A 233 -5.23 16.58 22.03
C ASN A 233 -5.54 17.89 22.78
N ASN A 234 -5.20 19.05 22.20
CA ASN A 234 -5.33 20.35 22.86
C ASN A 234 -6.05 21.40 22.01
N PRO A 235 -7.19 21.08 21.36
CA PRO A 235 -7.89 22.04 20.51
C PRO A 235 -8.24 23.34 21.25
N LYS A 236 -8.62 23.25 22.52
CA LYS A 236 -8.97 24.42 23.38
C LYS A 236 -7.80 25.35 23.67
N GLU A 237 -6.56 24.89 23.54
CA GLU A 237 -5.36 25.72 23.75
C GLU A 237 -4.96 26.48 22.48
N VAL A 238 -5.26 25.91 21.29
CA VAL A 238 -4.74 26.41 20.00
C VAL A 238 -5.79 27.01 19.09
N LEU A 239 -7.05 26.59 19.17
CA LEU A 239 -8.13 27.03 18.30
C LEU A 239 -9.06 28.06 18.97
N ALA A 240 -9.62 28.96 18.18
CA ALA A 240 -10.67 29.87 18.62
C ALA A 240 -11.97 29.11 18.96
N PRO A 241 -12.80 29.61 19.92
CA PRO A 241 -13.99 28.89 20.40
C PRO A 241 -14.99 28.50 19.29
N ASN A 242 -15.22 29.40 18.33
CA ASN A 242 -16.11 29.13 17.20
C ASN A 242 -15.59 28.03 16.25
N ILE A 243 -14.29 27.89 16.13
CA ILE A 243 -13.64 26.82 15.35
C ILE A 243 -13.81 25.48 16.05
N ILE A 244 -13.63 25.45 17.38
CA ILE A 244 -13.88 24.26 18.19
C ILE A 244 -15.33 23.79 18.04
N GLU A 245 -16.29 24.72 18.17
CA GLU A 245 -17.71 24.40 18.02
C GLU A 245 -18.02 23.76 16.65
N ARG A 246 -17.44 24.30 15.56
CA ARG A 246 -17.62 23.72 14.22
C ARG A 246 -16.97 22.32 14.11
N LEU A 247 -15.81 22.10 14.71
CA LEU A 247 -15.18 20.76 14.74
C LEU A 247 -16.03 19.75 15.52
N GLU A 248 -16.60 20.17 16.66
CA GLU A 248 -17.51 19.33 17.44
C GLU A 248 -18.78 19.00 16.61
N GLN A 249 -19.35 19.99 15.88
CA GLN A 249 -20.47 19.77 14.97
C GLN A 249 -20.10 18.81 13.83
N ALA A 250 -18.91 18.96 13.21
CA ALA A 250 -18.44 18.09 12.15
C ALA A 250 -18.27 16.63 12.61
N GLN A 251 -17.97 16.43 13.91
CA GLN A 251 -17.87 15.07 14.48
C GLN A 251 -19.23 14.36 14.61
N GLU A 252 -20.34 15.08 14.50
CA GLU A 252 -21.71 14.55 14.63
C GLU A 252 -22.48 14.43 13.32
N THR A 253 -21.87 14.81 12.18
CA THR A 253 -22.57 14.86 10.87
C THR A 253 -21.75 14.23 9.75
N ASP A 254 -22.47 13.59 8.82
CA ASP A 254 -21.93 13.09 7.54
C ASP A 254 -21.72 14.21 6.50
N SER A 255 -22.32 15.39 6.72
CA SER A 255 -22.23 16.51 5.80
C SER A 255 -21.01 17.38 6.08
N ALA A 256 -20.29 17.78 5.03
CA ALA A 256 -19.15 18.67 5.13
C ALA A 256 -19.54 20.03 5.78
N ILE A 257 -18.75 20.44 6.77
CA ILE A 257 -18.82 21.75 7.45
C ILE A 257 -17.53 22.50 7.19
N SER A 258 -17.63 23.77 6.80
CA SER A 258 -16.48 24.67 6.73
C SER A 258 -16.01 25.02 8.12
N ILE A 259 -14.86 24.49 8.53
CA ILE A 259 -14.26 24.71 9.83
C ILE A 259 -13.57 26.07 9.88
N ALA A 260 -12.77 26.37 8.86
CA ALA A 260 -12.07 27.65 8.74
C ALA A 260 -12.12 28.13 7.28
N THR A 261 -12.70 29.31 7.06
CA THR A 261 -12.73 29.95 5.74
C THR A 261 -11.44 30.71 5.47
N LEU A 262 -11.12 30.96 4.18
CA LEU A 262 -9.98 31.77 3.78
C LEU A 262 -9.97 33.14 4.50
N ASN A 263 -11.14 33.81 4.59
CA ASN A 263 -11.23 35.10 5.26
C ASN A 263 -10.89 35.05 6.76
N GLU A 264 -11.30 33.98 7.46
CA GLU A 264 -10.96 33.77 8.87
C GLU A 264 -9.46 33.48 9.06
N MET A 265 -8.87 32.68 8.15
CA MET A 265 -7.43 32.41 8.13
C MET A 265 -6.63 33.70 7.94
N LEU A 266 -6.91 34.47 6.90
CA LEU A 266 -6.22 35.73 6.58
C LEU A 266 -6.40 36.81 7.67
N GLN A 267 -7.50 36.80 8.41
CA GLN A 267 -7.73 37.69 9.53
C GLN A 267 -7.14 37.19 10.87
N GLY A 268 -6.50 36.03 10.88
CA GLY A 268 -5.93 35.42 12.07
C GLY A 268 -6.96 35.08 13.15
N LYS A 269 -8.19 34.72 12.75
CA LYS A 269 -9.32 34.43 13.66
C LYS A 269 -9.44 32.95 14.03
N VAL A 270 -8.59 32.08 13.47
CA VAL A 270 -8.69 30.63 13.64
C VAL A 270 -7.96 30.15 14.88
N THR A 271 -6.84 30.79 15.25
CA THR A 271 -6.01 30.42 16.39
C THR A 271 -6.06 31.43 17.54
N GLN A 272 -5.73 31.00 18.76
CA GLN A 272 -5.82 31.88 19.96
C GLN A 272 -4.49 32.51 20.36
N GLN A 273 -3.38 31.79 20.29
CA GLN A 273 -2.10 32.13 20.88
C GLN A 273 -1.16 32.87 19.92
N LYS A 274 -0.17 33.59 20.45
CA LYS A 274 0.87 34.20 19.61
C LYS A 274 1.80 33.14 18.99
N ASN A 275 2.24 32.22 19.82
CA ASN A 275 2.98 31.02 19.39
C ASN A 275 2.22 29.82 19.91
N ASN A 276 1.72 29.00 19.01
CA ASN A 276 0.90 27.85 19.37
C ASN A 276 1.72 26.57 19.33
N THR A 277 1.52 25.73 20.33
CA THR A 277 2.05 24.36 20.34
C THR A 277 0.90 23.39 20.20
N TRP A 278 0.80 22.78 19.03
CA TRP A 278 -0.19 21.78 18.68
C TRP A 278 0.28 20.42 19.17
N LYS A 279 -0.59 19.64 19.81
CA LYS A 279 -0.26 18.35 20.40
C LYS A 279 -1.09 17.26 19.76
N PHE A 280 -0.42 16.29 19.14
CA PHE A 280 -1.05 15.13 18.51
C PHE A 280 -0.59 13.83 19.16
N SER A 281 -1.44 12.81 19.10
CA SER A 281 -1.09 11.47 19.52
C SER A 281 -1.66 10.41 18.58
N ALA A 282 -0.84 9.40 18.32
CA ALA A 282 -1.23 8.20 17.60
C ALA A 282 -0.52 7.01 18.24
N ASP A 283 -1.24 5.91 18.41
CA ASP A 283 -0.71 4.68 18.99
C ASP A 283 -0.81 3.54 17.95
N ASN A 284 0.21 2.68 17.97
CA ASN A 284 0.31 1.54 17.07
C ASN A 284 0.19 1.93 15.59
N ILE A 285 1.00 2.89 15.17
CA ILE A 285 1.03 3.46 13.81
C ILE A 285 2.45 3.46 13.27
N THR A 286 2.59 3.43 11.95
CA THR A 286 3.90 3.24 11.30
C THR A 286 4.67 4.52 11.05
N ASP A 287 4.02 5.67 10.91
CA ASP A 287 4.69 6.95 10.62
C ASP A 287 3.84 8.16 11.05
N MET A 288 4.44 9.36 10.97
CA MET A 288 3.80 10.65 11.22
C MET A 288 4.08 11.60 10.05
N ALA A 289 3.03 12.29 9.59
CA ALA A 289 3.13 13.40 8.65
C ALA A 289 2.32 14.60 9.14
N LEU A 290 2.62 15.79 8.65
CA LEU A 290 1.88 17.00 8.99
C LEU A 290 1.90 18.04 7.87
N CYS A 291 0.84 18.84 7.82
CA CYS A 291 0.73 20.04 7.01
C CYS A 291 0.62 21.27 7.91
N VAL A 292 1.25 22.37 7.51
CA VAL A 292 1.23 23.66 8.24
C VAL A 292 0.90 24.75 7.23
N SER A 293 -0.12 25.57 7.52
CA SER A 293 -0.45 26.72 6.67
C SER A 293 -1.12 27.84 7.48
N ASP A 294 -0.97 29.08 7.03
CA ASP A 294 -1.66 30.26 7.57
C ASP A 294 -2.85 30.72 6.71
N HIS A 295 -3.12 30.05 5.57
CA HIS A 295 -4.15 30.46 4.63
C HIS A 295 -4.96 29.31 3.99
N TYR A 296 -4.65 28.05 4.30
CA TYR A 296 -5.46 26.94 3.81
C TYR A 296 -6.85 26.95 4.42
N VAL A 297 -7.86 26.75 3.58
CA VAL A 297 -9.24 26.49 3.99
C VAL A 297 -9.30 25.12 4.64
N TRP A 298 -10.20 24.96 5.61
CA TRP A 298 -10.37 23.72 6.35
C TRP A 298 -11.84 23.32 6.37
N ASP A 299 -12.15 22.17 5.79
CA ASP A 299 -13.47 21.56 5.84
C ASP A 299 -13.39 20.21 6.56
N ALA A 300 -14.49 19.80 7.20
CA ALA A 300 -14.57 18.52 7.87
C ALA A 300 -15.98 17.94 7.91
N ALA A 301 -16.05 16.63 8.02
CA ALA A 301 -17.22 15.83 8.34
C ALA A 301 -16.80 14.65 9.21
N SER A 302 -17.73 13.75 9.50
CA SER A 302 -17.41 12.47 10.11
C SER A 302 -18.29 11.36 9.57
N ILE A 303 -17.85 10.10 9.78
CA ILE A 303 -18.60 8.94 9.32
C ILE A 303 -18.59 7.81 10.36
N ALA A 304 -19.74 7.17 10.55
CA ALA A 304 -19.85 5.96 11.36
C ALA A 304 -19.54 4.71 10.51
N VAL A 305 -18.39 4.09 10.74
CA VAL A 305 -17.92 2.90 9.99
C VAL A 305 -18.32 1.58 10.65
N ALA A 306 -18.69 1.60 11.91
CA ALA A 306 -19.19 0.43 12.67
C ALA A 306 -20.08 0.88 13.83
N PRO A 307 -21.09 0.03 14.28
CA PRO A 307 -22.10 0.37 15.30
C PRO A 307 -21.40 0.61 16.59
N ASN A 308 -20.60 0.57 17.19
CA ASN A 308 -20.01 0.79 18.54
C ASN A 308 -18.60 1.39 18.49
N ARG A 309 -18.26 2.03 17.39
CA ARG A 309 -17.01 2.78 17.25
C ARG A 309 -17.31 4.27 17.20
N GLU A 310 -16.36 5.06 17.68
CA GLU A 310 -16.37 6.50 17.45
C GLU A 310 -16.39 6.79 15.95
N ARG A 311 -17.03 7.89 15.58
CA ARG A 311 -17.08 8.33 14.19
C ARG A 311 -15.67 8.71 13.71
N VAL A 312 -15.35 8.33 12.50
CA VAL A 312 -14.09 8.71 11.85
C VAL A 312 -14.20 10.16 11.39
N SER A 313 -13.27 11.00 11.80
CA SER A 313 -13.18 12.38 11.31
C SER A 313 -12.60 12.41 9.90
N VAL A 314 -13.28 13.07 8.97
CA VAL A 314 -12.86 13.24 7.58
C VAL A 314 -12.60 14.73 7.34
N GLN A 315 -11.37 15.08 7.01
CA GLN A 315 -10.93 16.47 6.92
C GLN A 315 -10.25 16.75 5.59
N SER A 316 -10.31 18.00 5.15
CA SER A 316 -9.54 18.50 4.02
C SER A 316 -8.96 19.88 4.33
N ALA A 317 -7.68 20.09 3.95
CA ALA A 317 -6.98 21.36 4.08
C ALA A 317 -6.35 21.75 2.74
N TYR A 318 -6.69 22.93 2.21
CA TYR A 318 -6.36 23.27 0.83
C TYR A 318 -6.34 24.78 0.56
N ASN A 319 -5.65 25.18 -0.50
CA ASN A 319 -5.74 26.53 -1.03
C ASN A 319 -7.14 26.75 -1.66
N ASP A 320 -7.82 27.82 -1.33
CA ASP A 320 -9.19 28.14 -1.79
C ASP A 320 -9.35 28.17 -3.32
N THR A 321 -8.24 28.31 -4.05
CA THR A 321 -8.22 28.24 -5.52
C THR A 321 -8.31 26.84 -6.10
N ALA A 322 -8.07 25.79 -5.29
CA ALA A 322 -8.18 24.39 -5.69
C ALA A 322 -9.66 23.97 -5.72
N LYS A 323 -10.29 24.07 -6.87
CA LYS A 323 -11.76 23.92 -7.03
C LYS A 323 -12.26 22.52 -6.70
N ASP A 324 -11.50 21.50 -7.04
CA ASP A 324 -11.80 20.11 -6.76
C ASP A 324 -11.77 19.81 -5.25
N PHE A 325 -10.89 20.47 -4.52
CA PHE A 325 -10.76 20.29 -3.06
C PHE A 325 -11.97 20.76 -2.26
N HIS A 326 -12.81 21.65 -2.81
CA HIS A 326 -14.10 21.97 -2.21
C HIS A 326 -15.07 20.77 -2.14
N GLN A 327 -14.78 19.67 -2.86
CA GLN A 327 -15.50 18.40 -2.78
C GLN A 327 -14.71 17.30 -2.05
N MET A 328 -13.46 17.56 -1.64
CA MET A 328 -12.55 16.53 -1.15
C MET A 328 -13.05 15.80 0.10
N VAL A 329 -13.71 16.51 1.04
CA VAL A 329 -14.36 15.86 2.19
C VAL A 329 -15.43 14.86 1.75
N ASN A 330 -16.20 15.18 0.70
CA ASN A 330 -17.23 14.28 0.18
C ASN A 330 -16.60 13.07 -0.51
N PHE A 331 -15.50 13.25 -1.27
CA PHE A 331 -14.76 12.16 -1.91
C PHE A 331 -14.18 11.22 -0.86
N ALA A 332 -13.49 11.76 0.14
CA ALA A 332 -12.90 10.97 1.22
C ALA A 332 -13.96 10.25 2.08
N HIS A 333 -15.08 10.93 2.39
CA HIS A 333 -16.21 10.33 3.10
C HIS A 333 -16.78 9.15 2.33
N HIS A 334 -17.00 9.31 1.01
CA HIS A 334 -17.47 8.25 0.12
C HIS A 334 -16.50 7.06 0.09
N ALA A 335 -15.21 7.31 -0.07
CA ALA A 335 -14.18 6.27 -0.09
C ALA A 335 -14.19 5.44 1.20
N ILE A 336 -14.18 6.10 2.37
CA ILE A 336 -14.22 5.43 3.68
C ILE A 336 -15.49 4.60 3.85
N ASP A 337 -16.65 5.14 3.46
CA ASP A 337 -17.94 4.43 3.52
C ASP A 337 -17.91 3.17 2.66
N TRP A 338 -17.49 3.34 1.42
CA TRP A 338 -17.47 2.24 0.46
C TRP A 338 -16.47 1.15 0.83
N PHE A 339 -15.22 1.51 1.19
CA PHE A 339 -14.21 0.55 1.61
C PHE A 339 -14.60 -0.21 2.87
N SER A 340 -15.20 0.47 3.83
CA SER A 340 -15.66 -0.15 5.08
C SER A 340 -16.77 -1.18 4.87
N LYS A 341 -17.62 -0.99 3.85
CA LYS A 341 -18.80 -1.84 3.59
C LYS A 341 -18.56 -2.89 2.49
N ASN A 342 -17.77 -2.55 1.48
CA ASN A 342 -17.64 -3.37 0.26
C ASN A 342 -16.29 -4.09 0.18
N TRP A 343 -15.21 -3.40 -0.19
CA TRP A 343 -13.87 -3.96 -0.36
C TRP A 343 -12.82 -3.01 0.23
N PRO A 344 -11.99 -3.46 1.17
CA PRO A 344 -11.92 -4.82 1.72
C PRO A 344 -13.14 -5.24 2.55
N GLY A 345 -14.06 -4.33 2.89
CA GLY A 345 -15.21 -4.61 3.74
C GLY A 345 -14.81 -4.78 5.22
N VAL A 346 -13.77 -4.07 5.62
CA VAL A 346 -13.28 -3.96 6.99
C VAL A 346 -13.47 -2.50 7.41
N PRO A 347 -14.07 -2.22 8.57
CA PRO A 347 -14.24 -0.85 9.05
C PRO A 347 -12.92 -0.07 9.01
N TYR A 348 -12.95 1.15 8.50
CA TYR A 348 -11.77 2.01 8.40
C TYR A 348 -10.98 1.99 9.72
N PRO A 349 -9.66 1.69 9.70
CA PRO A 349 -8.96 1.29 10.92
C PRO A 349 -8.59 2.46 11.84
N PHE A 350 -8.55 3.69 11.34
CA PHE A 350 -8.05 4.85 12.05
C PHE A 350 -9.15 5.81 12.50
N PRO A 351 -8.89 6.71 13.49
CA PRO A 351 -9.90 7.65 13.99
C PRO A 351 -10.17 8.81 13.05
N LYS A 352 -9.29 9.06 12.08
CA LYS A 352 -9.45 10.17 11.12
C LYS A 352 -8.71 9.93 9.82
N ILE A 353 -9.01 10.77 8.83
CA ILE A 353 -8.21 11.04 7.63
C ILE A 353 -8.20 12.55 7.38
N THR A 354 -7.09 13.08 6.90
CA THR A 354 -6.98 14.45 6.41
C THR A 354 -6.34 14.44 5.04
N VAL A 355 -7.04 14.92 4.02
CA VAL A 355 -6.49 15.12 2.67
C VAL A 355 -6.03 16.56 2.56
N CYS A 356 -4.73 16.75 2.45
CA CYS A 356 -4.10 18.07 2.27
C CYS A 356 -3.74 18.28 0.82
N GLN A 357 -4.02 19.45 0.29
CA GLN A 357 -3.53 19.82 -1.03
C GLN A 357 -2.02 19.97 -1.02
N GLY A 358 -1.35 19.25 -1.93
CA GLY A 358 0.07 19.33 -2.19
C GLY A 358 0.36 19.03 -3.65
N TYR A 359 1.39 18.24 -3.95
CA TYR A 359 1.82 17.96 -5.32
C TYR A 359 2.28 16.52 -5.55
N ALA A 360 2.01 15.59 -4.61
CA ALA A 360 2.64 14.29 -4.66
C ALA A 360 1.72 13.13 -5.02
N ASP A 361 0.41 13.23 -4.79
CA ASP A 361 -0.51 12.11 -4.83
C ASP A 361 0.11 10.97 -4.00
N MET A 362 0.13 11.16 -2.66
CA MET A 362 0.92 10.36 -1.75
C MET A 362 0.23 10.12 -0.42
N GLU A 363 0.25 8.89 0.01
CA GLU A 363 -0.31 8.39 1.24
C GLU A 363 0.63 8.54 2.45
N TYR A 364 0.02 8.78 3.62
CA TYR A 364 0.63 8.71 4.94
C TYR A 364 -0.40 8.22 5.95
N PRO A 365 -0.01 7.67 7.09
CA PRO A 365 -0.99 7.26 8.09
C PRO A 365 -1.90 8.43 8.49
N MET A 366 -3.21 8.33 8.22
CA MET A 366 -4.23 9.35 8.49
C MET A 366 -4.04 10.69 7.76
N MET A 367 -3.11 10.79 6.85
CA MET A 367 -2.80 12.01 6.09
C MET A 367 -2.58 11.64 4.62
N VAL A 368 -3.03 12.50 3.72
CA VAL A 368 -2.81 12.37 2.27
C VAL A 368 -2.28 13.70 1.74
N ASN A 369 -1.38 13.65 0.77
CA ASN A 369 -0.83 14.81 0.07
C ASN A 369 -1.22 14.70 -1.40
N ASP A 370 -2.37 15.26 -1.78
CA ASP A 370 -2.91 15.19 -3.15
C ASP A 370 -2.70 16.48 -3.94
N GLY A 371 -2.44 16.32 -5.23
CA GLY A 371 -2.48 17.41 -6.19
C GLY A 371 -3.90 17.84 -6.53
N THR A 372 -4.07 19.13 -6.88
CA THR A 372 -5.34 19.61 -7.46
C THR A 372 -5.46 19.21 -8.93
N ASN A 373 -6.67 18.87 -9.38
CA ASN A 373 -6.95 18.50 -10.75
C ASN A 373 -8.20 19.21 -11.27
N ASP A 374 -8.16 19.62 -12.54
CA ASP A 374 -9.33 20.26 -13.20
C ASP A 374 -10.48 19.26 -13.46
N ASP A 375 -10.18 17.97 -13.56
CA ASP A 375 -11.18 16.90 -13.66
C ASP A 375 -11.52 16.35 -12.27
N PRO A 376 -12.68 16.65 -11.71
CA PRO A 376 -13.09 16.19 -10.39
C PRO A 376 -13.27 14.66 -10.30
N VAL A 377 -13.45 13.97 -11.43
CA VAL A 377 -13.50 12.50 -11.46
C VAL A 377 -12.12 11.93 -11.23
N PHE A 378 -11.09 12.52 -11.84
CA PHE A 378 -9.71 12.11 -11.62
C PHE A 378 -9.24 12.47 -10.20
N SER A 379 -9.57 13.66 -9.68
CA SER A 379 -9.28 14.06 -8.30
C SER A 379 -9.89 13.09 -7.28
N ARG A 380 -11.16 12.68 -7.48
CA ARG A 380 -11.80 11.66 -6.65
C ARG A 380 -11.08 10.32 -6.75
N PHE A 381 -10.72 9.89 -7.96
CA PHE A 381 -10.01 8.65 -8.21
C PHE A 381 -8.66 8.59 -7.44
N VAL A 382 -7.88 9.68 -7.48
CA VAL A 382 -6.62 9.78 -6.72
C VAL A 382 -6.89 9.67 -5.22
N ALA A 383 -7.82 10.47 -4.69
CA ALA A 383 -8.17 10.42 -3.27
C ALA A 383 -8.64 9.03 -2.81
N GLU A 384 -9.40 8.31 -3.63
CA GLU A 384 -9.84 6.93 -3.35
C GLU A 384 -8.64 5.97 -3.29
N HIS A 385 -7.68 6.11 -4.20
CA HIS A 385 -6.44 5.34 -4.21
C HIS A 385 -5.62 5.59 -2.93
N GLU A 386 -5.34 6.85 -2.62
CA GLU A 386 -4.54 7.23 -1.43
C GLU A 386 -5.21 6.84 -0.10
N ILE A 387 -6.54 6.88 -0.03
CA ILE A 387 -7.27 6.44 1.16
C ILE A 387 -7.26 4.91 1.29
N ALA A 388 -7.22 4.16 0.19
CA ALA A 388 -7.12 2.70 0.22
C ALA A 388 -5.83 2.22 0.89
N HIS A 389 -4.74 2.98 0.80
CA HIS A 389 -3.49 2.73 1.50
C HIS A 389 -3.62 2.72 3.04
N SER A 390 -4.69 3.24 3.59
CA SER A 390 -4.98 3.08 5.02
C SER A 390 -5.08 1.61 5.45
N TYR A 391 -5.48 0.70 4.55
CA TYR A 391 -5.53 -0.73 4.78
C TYR A 391 -4.19 -1.41 4.46
N PHE A 392 -3.57 -1.06 3.35
CA PHE A 392 -2.28 -1.51 2.84
C PHE A 392 -1.50 -0.30 2.34
N PRO A 393 -0.39 0.15 2.98
CA PRO A 393 0.45 -0.62 3.91
C PRO A 393 0.17 -0.38 5.39
N PHE A 394 -0.66 0.62 5.79
CA PHE A 394 -0.60 1.14 7.16
C PHE A 394 -1.27 0.25 8.21
N TYR A 395 -2.42 -0.33 7.90
CA TYR A 395 -3.06 -1.27 8.83
C TYR A 395 -2.33 -2.63 8.87
N MET A 396 -1.74 -3.03 7.73
CA MET A 396 -1.11 -4.34 7.55
C MET A 396 0.43 -4.35 7.71
N GLY A 397 1.09 -3.22 7.86
CA GLY A 397 2.54 -3.09 8.10
C GLY A 397 3.41 -3.71 7.00
N ILE A 398 3.12 -3.44 5.75
CA ILE A 398 3.84 -4.01 4.60
C ILE A 398 5.28 -3.48 4.54
N ASN A 399 6.21 -4.35 4.12
CA ASN A 399 7.56 -3.96 3.73
C ASN A 399 7.55 -3.51 2.27
N GLU A 400 7.28 -2.25 2.01
CA GLU A 400 7.14 -1.67 0.68
C GLU A 400 8.50 -1.54 -0.02
N ASN A 401 9.59 -1.35 0.73
CA ASN A 401 10.95 -1.38 0.19
C ASN A 401 11.22 -2.65 -0.64
N ARG A 402 10.58 -3.77 -0.30
CA ARG A 402 10.78 -5.05 -0.97
C ARG A 402 9.56 -5.56 -1.70
N PHE A 403 8.38 -5.30 -1.19
CA PHE A 403 7.13 -5.92 -1.64
C PHE A 403 6.05 -4.86 -1.91
N GLY A 404 6.41 -3.80 -2.64
CA GLY A 404 5.49 -2.72 -3.00
C GLY A 404 4.20 -3.20 -3.67
N PHE A 405 4.22 -4.37 -4.32
CA PHE A 405 3.02 -4.98 -4.88
C PHE A 405 1.97 -5.39 -3.83
N MET A 406 2.37 -5.61 -2.57
CA MET A 406 1.45 -5.92 -1.46
C MET A 406 0.80 -4.67 -0.87
N ASP A 407 1.21 -3.52 -1.29
CA ASP A 407 0.71 -2.20 -1.00
C ASP A 407 -0.04 -1.67 -2.21
N GLU A 408 0.62 -1.18 -3.19
CA GLU A 408 0.11 -0.57 -4.41
C GLU A 408 -0.83 -1.49 -5.21
N GLY A 409 -0.52 -2.79 -5.23
CA GLY A 409 -1.38 -3.77 -5.89
C GLY A 409 -2.76 -3.89 -5.24
N TRP A 410 -2.84 -3.77 -3.90
CA TRP A 410 -4.12 -3.74 -3.20
C TRP A 410 -4.84 -2.42 -3.36
N ALA A 411 -4.16 -1.27 -3.24
CA ALA A 411 -4.75 0.03 -3.49
C ALA A 411 -5.33 0.12 -4.92
N THR A 412 -4.57 -0.33 -5.93
CA THR A 412 -5.03 -0.44 -7.33
C THR A 412 -6.22 -1.39 -7.49
N THR A 413 -6.28 -2.49 -6.72
CA THR A 413 -7.42 -3.40 -6.75
C THR A 413 -8.68 -2.73 -6.19
N PHE A 414 -8.57 -2.02 -5.07
CA PHE A 414 -9.71 -1.32 -4.47
C PHE A 414 -10.13 -0.11 -5.30
N GLU A 415 -9.20 0.62 -5.89
CA GLU A 415 -9.43 1.66 -6.89
C GLU A 415 -10.32 1.16 -8.05
N TYR A 416 -9.99 0.01 -8.61
CA TYR A 416 -10.81 -0.58 -9.68
C TYR A 416 -12.20 -0.97 -9.21
N LEU A 417 -12.31 -1.59 -8.02
CA LEU A 417 -13.57 -2.08 -7.49
C LEU A 417 -14.54 -0.95 -7.09
N ILE A 418 -14.03 0.13 -6.49
CA ILE A 418 -14.85 1.34 -6.22
C ILE A 418 -15.21 2.04 -7.52
N GLY A 419 -14.27 2.15 -8.46
CA GLY A 419 -14.51 2.73 -9.78
C GLY A 419 -15.63 2.03 -10.55
N GLN A 420 -15.79 0.70 -10.41
CA GLN A 420 -16.92 -0.03 -11.00
C GLN A 420 -18.26 0.41 -10.42
N ALA A 421 -18.32 0.70 -9.12
CA ALA A 421 -19.54 1.20 -8.47
C ALA A 421 -19.85 2.64 -8.89
N ASP A 422 -18.85 3.49 -9.05
CA ASP A 422 -18.98 4.92 -9.28
C ASP A 422 -19.22 5.29 -10.74
N LEU A 423 -18.51 4.61 -11.65
CA LEU A 423 -18.49 4.93 -13.09
C LEU A 423 -19.21 3.89 -13.94
N GLY A 424 -19.56 2.77 -13.33
CA GLY A 424 -20.06 1.57 -14.00
C GLY A 424 -18.94 0.71 -14.62
N PRO A 425 -19.21 -0.61 -14.77
CA PRO A 425 -18.17 -1.60 -15.10
C PRO A 425 -17.38 -1.29 -16.39
N LYS A 426 -18.06 -0.78 -17.42
CA LYS A 426 -17.40 -0.52 -18.72
C LYS A 426 -16.45 0.67 -18.67
N VAL A 427 -16.84 1.75 -18.00
CA VAL A 427 -16.00 2.96 -17.90
C VAL A 427 -14.80 2.66 -17.01
N ALA A 428 -15.03 2.02 -15.86
CA ALA A 428 -13.98 1.60 -14.95
C ALA A 428 -12.98 0.63 -15.62
N ALA A 429 -13.45 -0.36 -16.40
CA ALA A 429 -12.58 -1.26 -17.12
C ALA A 429 -11.71 -0.54 -18.16
N ASN A 430 -12.31 0.38 -18.95
CA ASN A 430 -11.55 1.14 -19.95
C ASN A 430 -10.48 2.04 -19.30
N PHE A 431 -10.82 2.66 -18.16
CA PHE A 431 -9.87 3.47 -17.40
C PHE A 431 -8.73 2.62 -16.85
N TYR A 432 -9.04 1.52 -16.18
CA TYR A 432 -8.07 0.59 -15.62
C TYR A 432 -7.13 0.03 -16.70
N GLN A 433 -7.68 -0.43 -17.84
CA GLN A 433 -6.88 -0.87 -18.98
C GLN A 433 -5.89 0.22 -19.42
N SER A 434 -6.37 1.45 -19.56
CA SER A 434 -5.56 2.56 -20.10
C SER A 434 -4.49 3.02 -19.14
N PHE A 435 -4.80 3.05 -17.84
CA PHE A 435 -3.94 3.62 -16.81
C PHE A 435 -3.00 2.60 -16.16
N ARG A 436 -3.47 1.34 -15.96
CA ARG A 436 -2.74 0.33 -15.17
C ARG A 436 -2.16 -0.84 -16.00
N VAL A 437 -2.70 -1.13 -17.18
CA VAL A 437 -2.36 -2.35 -17.91
C VAL A 437 -1.67 -2.09 -19.25
N ARG A 438 -2.10 -1.09 -19.99
CA ARG A 438 -1.69 -0.86 -21.38
C ARG A 438 -0.19 -0.61 -21.55
N SER A 439 0.44 0.11 -20.65
CA SER A 439 1.89 0.39 -20.72
C SER A 439 2.69 -0.91 -20.62
N TRP A 440 2.33 -1.80 -19.71
CA TRP A 440 2.95 -3.10 -19.57
C TRP A 440 2.70 -4.00 -20.78
N ILE A 441 1.44 -4.20 -21.15
CA ILE A 441 1.09 -5.21 -22.17
C ILE A 441 1.58 -4.83 -23.58
N ASN A 442 1.77 -3.55 -23.85
CA ASN A 442 2.29 -3.06 -25.13
C ASN A 442 3.82 -2.94 -25.16
N ASP A 443 4.49 -3.16 -24.05
CA ASP A 443 5.95 -3.10 -23.97
C ASP A 443 6.56 -4.46 -24.31
N PRO A 444 7.31 -4.57 -25.44
CA PRO A 444 7.97 -5.81 -25.81
C PRO A 444 9.31 -6.03 -25.09
N SER A 445 9.66 -5.18 -24.13
CA SER A 445 10.97 -5.18 -23.46
C SER A 445 11.04 -6.33 -22.44
N ALA A 446 11.96 -7.27 -22.62
CA ALA A 446 12.23 -8.31 -21.64
C ALA A 446 12.76 -7.75 -20.31
N GLU A 447 13.20 -6.51 -20.28
CA GLU A 447 13.67 -5.83 -19.06
C GLU A 447 12.51 -5.34 -18.21
N GLU A 448 11.33 -5.16 -18.78
CA GLU A 448 10.10 -4.74 -18.11
C GLU A 448 9.24 -5.92 -17.64
N ASP A 449 9.42 -7.10 -18.26
CA ASP A 449 8.79 -8.35 -17.85
C ASP A 449 9.57 -9.05 -16.74
N ILE A 450 9.49 -8.49 -15.55
CA ILE A 450 10.18 -8.99 -14.35
C ILE A 450 9.17 -9.65 -13.43
N PRO A 451 9.51 -10.79 -12.76
CA PRO A 451 8.60 -11.41 -11.79
C PRO A 451 8.17 -10.44 -10.69
N ILE A 452 6.88 -10.43 -10.34
CA ILE A 452 6.30 -9.51 -9.33
C ILE A 452 6.99 -9.65 -7.97
N ILE A 453 7.45 -10.85 -7.62
CA ILE A 453 8.13 -11.13 -6.35
C ILE A 453 9.52 -10.47 -6.24
N THR A 454 10.04 -9.90 -7.32
CA THR A 454 11.32 -9.19 -7.33
C THR A 454 11.26 -8.00 -6.37
N PRO A 455 12.24 -7.84 -5.47
CA PRO A 455 12.22 -6.73 -4.51
C PRO A 455 12.14 -5.35 -5.17
N ALA A 456 11.22 -4.51 -4.69
CA ALA A 456 10.92 -3.21 -5.26
C ALA A 456 12.14 -2.27 -5.32
N ASN A 457 13.02 -2.31 -4.29
CA ASN A 457 14.23 -1.49 -4.20
C ASN A 457 15.28 -1.75 -5.29
N ILE A 458 15.18 -2.86 -6.02
CA ILE A 458 16.11 -3.16 -7.13
C ILE A 458 15.47 -2.98 -8.52
N LEU A 459 14.17 -2.73 -8.59
CA LEU A 459 13.48 -2.44 -9.85
C LEU A 459 13.80 -1.03 -10.34
N ARG A 460 13.65 -0.81 -11.65
CA ARG A 460 13.88 0.49 -12.30
C ARG A 460 12.79 0.74 -13.35
N GLY A 461 12.48 2.02 -13.56
CA GLY A 461 11.57 2.43 -14.63
C GLY A 461 10.20 1.81 -14.55
N LEU A 462 9.69 1.43 -15.71
CA LEU A 462 8.37 0.81 -15.84
C LEU A 462 8.25 -0.52 -15.10
N ALA A 463 9.36 -1.26 -14.89
CA ALA A 463 9.33 -2.52 -14.15
C ALA A 463 8.79 -2.37 -12.73
N TYR A 464 9.12 -1.26 -12.04
CA TYR A 464 8.53 -0.95 -10.73
C TYR A 464 7.02 -0.69 -10.87
N GLY A 465 6.63 0.29 -11.69
CA GLY A 465 5.22 0.66 -11.87
C GLY A 465 4.36 -0.50 -12.36
N ASN A 466 4.84 -1.29 -13.33
CA ASN A 466 4.11 -2.45 -13.82
C ASN A 466 3.88 -3.48 -12.71
N ASN A 467 4.94 -3.85 -11.96
CA ASN A 467 4.88 -4.90 -10.94
C ASN A 467 4.12 -4.47 -9.68
N ALA A 468 4.33 -3.25 -9.21
CA ALA A 468 3.70 -2.78 -7.98
C ALA A 468 2.19 -2.60 -8.16
N TYR A 469 1.74 -2.05 -9.29
CA TYR A 469 0.35 -1.65 -9.55
C TYR A 469 -0.42 -2.70 -10.39
N GLY A 470 -0.41 -2.56 -11.72
CA GLY A 470 -1.32 -3.25 -12.64
C GLY A 470 -1.14 -4.77 -12.66
N LYS A 471 0.08 -5.29 -12.79
CA LYS A 471 0.33 -6.75 -12.80
C LYS A 471 -0.09 -7.43 -11.50
N ALA A 472 0.22 -6.81 -10.35
CA ALA A 472 -0.17 -7.35 -9.05
C ALA A 472 -1.69 -7.33 -8.86
N SER A 473 -2.33 -6.20 -9.17
CA SER A 473 -3.77 -6.05 -9.09
C SER A 473 -4.52 -7.05 -9.98
N LEU A 474 -4.08 -7.27 -11.23
CA LEU A 474 -4.62 -8.31 -12.11
C LEU A 474 -4.52 -9.70 -11.46
N GLY A 475 -3.39 -10.01 -10.82
CA GLY A 475 -3.23 -11.27 -10.09
C GLY A 475 -4.24 -11.43 -8.96
N TYR A 476 -4.50 -10.38 -8.17
CA TYR A 476 -5.53 -10.40 -7.10
C TYR A 476 -6.94 -10.52 -7.67
N LEU A 477 -7.24 -9.81 -8.76
CA LEU A 477 -8.53 -9.87 -9.43
C LEU A 477 -8.79 -11.24 -10.09
N ALA A 478 -7.75 -11.89 -10.64
CA ALA A 478 -7.86 -13.25 -11.15
C ALA A 478 -8.18 -14.26 -10.03
N VAL A 479 -7.58 -14.11 -8.85
CA VAL A 479 -7.92 -14.95 -7.69
C VAL A 479 -9.34 -14.66 -7.19
N LYS A 480 -9.77 -13.40 -7.21
CA LYS A 480 -11.15 -13.03 -6.88
C LYS A 480 -12.14 -13.70 -7.83
N ASP A 481 -11.85 -13.68 -9.12
CA ASP A 481 -12.65 -14.36 -10.14
C ASP A 481 -12.69 -15.91 -9.93
N MET A 482 -11.54 -16.53 -9.67
CA MET A 482 -11.46 -17.98 -9.39
C MET A 482 -12.24 -18.41 -8.17
N LEU A 483 -12.18 -17.63 -7.08
CA LEU A 483 -12.79 -18.01 -5.79
C LEU A 483 -14.23 -17.53 -5.66
N GLY A 484 -14.63 -16.54 -6.43
CA GLY A 484 -15.87 -15.80 -6.23
C GLY A 484 -15.80 -14.86 -5.03
N ASP A 485 -16.71 -13.89 -4.98
CA ASP A 485 -16.68 -12.76 -4.03
C ASP A 485 -16.66 -13.22 -2.56
N ASP A 486 -17.52 -14.15 -2.18
CA ASP A 486 -17.68 -14.56 -0.78
C ASP A 486 -16.43 -15.27 -0.24
N LEU A 487 -15.87 -16.20 -1.01
CA LEU A 487 -14.67 -16.95 -0.58
C LEU A 487 -13.42 -16.06 -0.64
N PHE A 488 -13.31 -15.22 -1.65
CA PHE A 488 -12.22 -14.26 -1.73
C PHE A 488 -12.24 -13.28 -0.56
N LYS A 489 -13.42 -12.70 -0.23
CA LYS A 489 -13.59 -11.82 0.93
C LYS A 489 -13.24 -12.52 2.24
N LYS A 490 -13.65 -13.78 2.42
CA LYS A 490 -13.26 -14.60 3.58
C LYS A 490 -11.74 -14.75 3.67
N CYS A 491 -11.05 -15.03 2.56
CA CYS A 491 -9.60 -15.17 2.51
C CYS A 491 -8.90 -13.85 2.87
N LEU A 492 -9.36 -12.74 2.28
CA LEU A 492 -8.83 -11.40 2.56
C LEU A 492 -9.01 -11.01 4.03
N HIS A 493 -10.21 -11.18 4.59
CA HIS A 493 -10.47 -10.92 6.02
C HIS A 493 -9.61 -11.82 6.92
N THR A 494 -9.42 -13.09 6.55
CA THR A 494 -8.55 -13.99 7.31
C THR A 494 -7.10 -13.49 7.31
N TYR A 495 -6.61 -13.02 6.15
CA TYR A 495 -5.28 -12.43 6.04
C TYR A 495 -5.15 -11.16 6.89
N MET A 496 -6.08 -10.23 6.76
CA MET A 496 -6.08 -9.00 7.54
C MET A 496 -6.18 -9.26 9.05
N ASN A 497 -7.04 -10.17 9.48
CA ASN A 497 -7.18 -10.54 10.90
C ASN A 497 -5.90 -11.16 11.49
N ARG A 498 -5.14 -11.92 10.70
CA ARG A 498 -3.88 -12.53 11.14
C ARG A 498 -2.74 -11.52 11.28
N TRP A 499 -2.73 -10.53 10.39
CA TRP A 499 -1.53 -9.73 10.16
C TRP A 499 -1.67 -8.23 10.43
N HIS A 500 -2.85 -7.68 10.67
CA HIS A 500 -2.95 -6.26 11.02
C HIS A 500 -2.09 -5.93 12.25
N GLY A 501 -1.45 -4.77 12.23
CA GLY A 501 -0.51 -4.34 13.27
C GLY A 501 0.77 -5.18 13.33
N LYS A 502 1.09 -5.94 12.27
CA LYS A 502 2.29 -6.79 12.13
C LYS A 502 2.90 -6.61 10.74
N HIS A 503 4.01 -7.31 10.49
CA HIS A 503 4.76 -7.24 9.24
C HIS A 503 4.64 -8.55 8.45
N PRO A 504 3.58 -8.72 7.63
CA PRO A 504 3.48 -9.87 6.73
C PRO A 504 4.44 -9.73 5.54
N PHE A 505 4.81 -10.86 4.97
CA PHE A 505 5.52 -10.92 3.72
C PHE A 505 4.76 -11.82 2.71
N PRO A 506 5.12 -11.89 1.42
CA PRO A 506 4.30 -12.53 0.39
C PRO A 506 3.86 -13.95 0.70
N TRP A 507 4.73 -14.77 1.30
CA TRP A 507 4.40 -16.16 1.63
C TRP A 507 3.34 -16.27 2.74
N ASP A 508 3.23 -15.29 3.65
CA ASP A 508 2.17 -15.22 4.66
C ASP A 508 0.82 -14.98 3.98
N PHE A 509 0.80 -14.10 2.98
CA PHE A 509 -0.38 -13.84 2.16
C PHE A 509 -0.79 -15.09 1.36
N PHE A 510 0.12 -15.68 0.57
CA PHE A 510 -0.15 -16.86 -0.25
C PHE A 510 -0.63 -18.04 0.60
N ASN A 511 0.07 -18.32 1.70
CA ASN A 511 -0.29 -19.41 2.61
C ASN A 511 -1.63 -19.15 3.32
N THR A 512 -1.95 -17.89 3.67
CA THR A 512 -3.26 -17.56 4.27
C THR A 512 -4.39 -17.82 3.28
N PHE A 513 -4.23 -17.43 2.01
CA PHE A 513 -5.24 -17.69 0.99
C PHE A 513 -5.42 -19.17 0.71
N ASN A 514 -4.32 -19.95 0.67
CA ASN A 514 -4.40 -21.41 0.57
C ASN A 514 -5.19 -22.02 1.75
N ASP A 515 -4.86 -21.64 2.97
CA ASP A 515 -5.48 -22.15 4.20
C ASP A 515 -6.96 -21.75 4.29
N ALA A 516 -7.27 -20.47 4.12
CA ALA A 516 -8.63 -19.94 4.26
C ALA A 516 -9.59 -20.40 3.17
N SER A 517 -9.09 -20.61 1.95
CA SER A 517 -9.88 -21.17 0.84
C SER A 517 -10.03 -22.68 0.91
N GLY A 518 -9.14 -23.37 1.66
CA GLY A 518 -9.04 -24.83 1.65
C GLY A 518 -8.52 -25.39 0.32
N GLN A 519 -7.88 -24.57 -0.49
CA GLN A 519 -7.38 -24.91 -1.84
C GLN A 519 -5.88 -24.67 -1.92
N ASN A 520 -5.20 -25.52 -2.67
CA ASN A 520 -3.82 -25.25 -3.04
C ASN A 520 -3.77 -24.37 -4.30
N LEU A 521 -3.44 -23.10 -4.10
CA LEU A 521 -3.28 -22.11 -5.16
C LEU A 521 -1.81 -21.89 -5.56
N ASN A 522 -0.86 -22.71 -5.07
CA ASN A 522 0.56 -22.52 -5.34
C ASN A 522 0.91 -22.55 -6.82
N TRP A 523 0.17 -23.31 -7.63
CA TRP A 523 0.33 -23.32 -9.08
C TRP A 523 0.10 -21.91 -9.67
N PHE A 524 -0.95 -21.22 -9.23
CA PHE A 524 -1.28 -19.86 -9.66
C PHE A 524 -0.27 -18.83 -9.09
N TRP A 525 0.04 -18.92 -7.78
CA TRP A 525 1.05 -18.04 -7.21
C TRP A 525 2.40 -18.16 -7.90
N GLN A 526 2.84 -19.41 -8.20
CA GLN A 526 4.09 -19.67 -8.92
C GLN A 526 4.06 -19.07 -10.31
N ASN A 527 2.97 -19.27 -11.05
CA ASN A 527 2.81 -18.73 -12.40
C ASN A 527 2.82 -17.21 -12.40
N TRP A 528 1.93 -16.59 -11.62
CA TRP A 528 1.70 -15.15 -11.71
C TRP A 528 2.79 -14.30 -11.04
N TYR A 529 3.30 -14.70 -9.86
CA TYR A 529 4.21 -13.88 -9.06
C TYR A 529 5.68 -14.22 -9.22
N PHE A 530 6.03 -15.44 -9.66
CA PHE A 530 7.43 -15.91 -9.73
C PHE A 530 7.95 -16.11 -11.15
N THR A 531 7.12 -15.85 -12.18
CA THR A 531 7.55 -15.90 -13.58
C THR A 531 7.48 -14.52 -14.23
N ASN A 532 8.10 -14.40 -15.38
CA ASN A 532 8.06 -13.21 -16.23
C ASN A 532 7.13 -13.38 -17.44
N GLY A 533 6.02 -14.10 -17.26
CA GLY A 533 4.98 -14.23 -18.28
C GLY A 533 4.23 -12.92 -18.55
N TYR A 534 3.43 -12.97 -19.61
CA TYR A 534 2.49 -11.91 -20.00
C TYR A 534 1.19 -12.56 -20.51
N ILE A 535 0.20 -11.76 -20.88
CA ILE A 535 -1.08 -12.29 -21.37
C ILE A 535 -1.06 -12.27 -22.89
N ASP A 536 -1.10 -13.46 -23.50
CA ASP A 536 -1.18 -13.68 -24.94
C ASP A 536 -1.85 -15.04 -25.17
N LEU A 537 -3.11 -15.03 -25.62
CA LEU A 537 -3.96 -16.20 -25.81
C LEU A 537 -4.35 -16.29 -27.27
N ALA A 538 -4.25 -17.47 -27.88
CA ALA A 538 -4.57 -17.67 -29.28
C ALA A 538 -5.59 -18.79 -29.49
N ILE A 539 -6.56 -18.61 -30.38
CA ILE A 539 -7.44 -19.69 -30.87
C ILE A 539 -6.64 -20.58 -31.81
N GLN A 540 -6.35 -21.80 -31.37
CA GLN A 540 -5.58 -22.75 -32.15
C GLN A 540 -6.46 -23.54 -33.14
N ASN A 541 -7.61 -24.03 -32.65
CA ASN A 541 -8.47 -24.93 -33.47
C ASN A 541 -9.92 -24.88 -32.98
N ILE A 542 -10.84 -25.08 -33.93
CA ILE A 542 -12.26 -25.20 -33.67
C ILE A 542 -12.73 -26.49 -34.33
N THR A 543 -13.23 -27.45 -33.55
CA THR A 543 -13.70 -28.73 -34.01
C THR A 543 -15.19 -28.91 -33.74
N LYS A 544 -15.99 -29.18 -34.78
CA LYS A 544 -17.40 -29.52 -34.63
C LYS A 544 -17.54 -30.96 -34.14
N ASN A 545 -18.43 -31.19 -33.18
CA ASN A 545 -18.76 -32.50 -32.65
C ASN A 545 -20.28 -32.73 -32.57
N SER A 546 -20.74 -33.84 -32.01
CA SER A 546 -22.16 -34.17 -31.94
C SER A 546 -22.98 -33.31 -30.99
N LYS A 547 -22.34 -32.55 -30.09
CA LYS A 547 -23.00 -31.68 -29.11
C LYS A 547 -22.80 -30.19 -29.41
N GLY A 548 -22.03 -29.84 -30.44
CA GLY A 548 -21.67 -28.46 -30.75
C GLY A 548 -20.24 -28.34 -31.26
N TYR A 549 -19.38 -27.62 -30.50
CA TYR A 549 -18.00 -27.36 -30.91
C TYR A 549 -17.05 -27.52 -29.71
N THR A 550 -15.81 -27.82 -30.02
CA THR A 550 -14.67 -27.74 -29.07
C THR A 550 -13.69 -26.73 -29.62
N VAL A 551 -13.32 -25.77 -28.80
CA VAL A 551 -12.34 -24.71 -29.08
C VAL A 551 -11.08 -24.99 -28.28
N SER A 552 -9.93 -25.06 -28.95
CA SER A 552 -8.61 -25.19 -28.32
C SER A 552 -7.96 -23.82 -28.30
N ILE A 553 -7.51 -23.39 -27.14
CA ILE A 553 -6.85 -22.11 -26.89
C ILE A 553 -5.45 -22.36 -26.36
N ASN A 554 -4.44 -21.76 -26.99
CA ASN A 554 -3.06 -21.76 -26.50
C ASN A 554 -2.81 -20.56 -25.61
N ASN A 555 -2.09 -20.78 -24.53
CA ASN A 555 -1.49 -19.75 -23.69
C ASN A 555 -0.04 -19.51 -24.16
N ILE A 556 0.15 -18.48 -24.96
CA ILE A 556 1.43 -18.15 -25.59
C ILE A 556 2.30 -17.35 -24.62
N GLY A 557 1.71 -16.37 -23.94
CA GLY A 557 2.41 -15.45 -23.02
C GLY A 557 2.76 -16.07 -21.66
N GLY A 558 2.07 -17.16 -21.29
CA GLY A 558 2.39 -17.97 -20.12
C GLY A 558 1.64 -17.60 -18.84
N PHE A 559 1.00 -16.43 -18.72
CA PHE A 559 0.18 -16.13 -17.55
C PHE A 559 -1.18 -16.82 -17.62
N ASP A 560 -1.57 -17.40 -16.49
CA ASP A 560 -2.85 -18.10 -16.28
C ASP A 560 -3.99 -17.09 -16.07
N ALA A 561 -4.32 -16.33 -17.11
CA ALA A 561 -5.33 -15.28 -17.07
C ALA A 561 -6.75 -15.82 -17.31
N PRO A 562 -7.80 -15.24 -16.69
CA PRO A 562 -9.18 -15.47 -17.08
C PRO A 562 -9.50 -14.77 -18.40
N PHE A 563 -10.51 -15.28 -19.12
CA PHE A 563 -10.97 -14.73 -20.39
C PHE A 563 -12.40 -15.19 -20.73
N ASP A 564 -13.03 -14.49 -21.66
CA ASP A 564 -14.31 -14.88 -22.26
C ASP A 564 -14.11 -15.38 -23.70
N VAL A 565 -14.84 -16.42 -24.10
CA VAL A 565 -15.03 -16.79 -25.50
C VAL A 565 -16.33 -16.20 -26.00
N MET A 566 -16.22 -15.13 -26.78
CA MET A 566 -17.34 -14.47 -27.43
C MET A 566 -17.74 -15.25 -28.69
N VAL A 567 -18.96 -15.77 -28.74
CA VAL A 567 -19.50 -16.57 -29.84
C VAL A 567 -20.54 -15.74 -30.58
N THR A 568 -20.38 -15.64 -31.90
CA THR A 568 -21.42 -15.11 -32.78
C THR A 568 -21.93 -16.23 -33.66
N TYR A 569 -23.25 -16.44 -33.67
CA TYR A 569 -23.89 -17.47 -34.48
C TYR A 569 -24.40 -16.91 -35.82
N THR A 570 -24.61 -17.81 -36.81
CA THR A 570 -25.12 -17.42 -38.13
C THR A 570 -26.52 -16.85 -38.14
N ASP A 571 -27.29 -17.05 -37.07
CA ASP A 571 -28.61 -16.44 -36.85
C ASP A 571 -28.52 -15.01 -36.23
N GLY A 572 -27.31 -14.50 -36.01
CA GLY A 572 -27.05 -13.19 -35.45
C GLY A 572 -27.09 -13.14 -33.90
N SER A 573 -27.42 -14.24 -33.23
CA SER A 573 -27.35 -14.31 -31.77
C SER A 573 -25.90 -14.44 -31.27
N THR A 574 -25.64 -14.08 -30.02
CA THR A 574 -24.32 -14.10 -29.38
C THR A 574 -24.37 -14.77 -28.04
N ASP A 575 -23.28 -15.45 -27.65
CA ASP A 575 -23.02 -15.96 -26.31
C ASP A 575 -21.64 -15.51 -25.83
N ALA A 576 -21.47 -15.39 -24.52
CA ALA A 576 -20.18 -15.20 -23.86
C ALA A 576 -19.95 -16.37 -22.89
N ILE A 577 -18.83 -17.07 -23.06
CA ILE A 577 -18.49 -18.24 -22.24
C ILE A 577 -17.25 -17.88 -21.41
N HIS A 578 -17.50 -17.57 -20.15
CA HIS A 578 -16.45 -17.20 -19.21
C HIS A 578 -15.59 -18.39 -18.80
N GLN A 579 -14.27 -18.16 -18.72
CA GLN A 579 -13.28 -19.10 -18.21
C GLN A 579 -12.41 -18.37 -17.17
N ASN A 580 -12.51 -18.80 -15.92
CA ASN A 580 -11.57 -18.31 -14.90
C ASN A 580 -10.22 -19.05 -15.00
N ALA A 581 -9.23 -18.58 -14.28
CA ALA A 581 -7.86 -19.09 -14.37
C ALA A 581 -7.71 -20.58 -13.99
N PHE A 582 -8.67 -21.22 -13.31
CA PHE A 582 -8.62 -22.66 -13.03
C PHE A 582 -8.54 -23.54 -14.27
N ILE A 583 -8.92 -23.03 -15.45
CA ILE A 583 -8.82 -23.80 -16.71
C ILE A 583 -7.37 -24.19 -17.03
N TRP A 584 -6.40 -23.40 -16.54
CA TRP A 584 -4.96 -23.60 -16.76
C TRP A 584 -4.32 -24.55 -15.74
N LYS A 585 -4.97 -24.86 -14.64
CA LYS A 585 -4.41 -25.62 -13.51
C LYS A 585 -3.79 -26.97 -13.88
N THR A 586 -4.33 -27.64 -14.87
CA THR A 586 -3.86 -28.97 -15.31
C THR A 586 -2.92 -28.91 -16.52
N ASN A 587 -3.01 -27.84 -17.30
CA ASN A 587 -2.17 -27.62 -18.47
C ASN A 587 -2.06 -26.10 -18.72
N GLU A 588 -0.95 -25.52 -18.28
CA GLU A 588 -0.68 -24.08 -18.40
C GLU A 588 -0.51 -23.60 -19.85
N LYS A 589 -0.35 -24.51 -20.82
CA LYS A 589 -0.08 -24.17 -22.22
C LYS A 589 -1.30 -24.22 -23.13
N GLN A 590 -2.30 -24.99 -22.77
CA GLN A 590 -3.46 -25.22 -23.64
C GLN A 590 -4.72 -25.53 -22.84
N ALA A 591 -5.80 -24.87 -23.22
CA ALA A 591 -7.14 -25.11 -22.70
C ALA A 591 -8.06 -25.64 -23.80
N SER A 592 -9.07 -26.43 -23.44
CA SER A 592 -10.11 -26.94 -24.32
C SER A 592 -11.48 -26.57 -23.77
N ILE A 593 -12.27 -25.85 -24.56
CA ILE A 593 -13.58 -25.33 -24.18
C ILE A 593 -14.66 -25.97 -25.01
N ALA A 594 -15.66 -26.58 -24.38
CA ALA A 594 -16.82 -27.12 -25.03
C ALA A 594 -17.91 -26.04 -25.17
N ILE A 595 -18.39 -25.85 -26.39
CA ILE A 595 -19.54 -24.99 -26.71
C ILE A 595 -20.70 -25.90 -27.10
N GLU A 596 -21.63 -26.12 -26.15
CA GLU A 596 -22.81 -26.95 -26.39
C GLU A 596 -23.88 -26.12 -27.12
N THR A 597 -24.10 -26.40 -28.39
CA THR A 597 -25.06 -25.67 -29.23
C THR A 597 -25.47 -26.47 -30.47
N ASN A 598 -26.70 -26.28 -30.89
CA ASN A 598 -27.19 -26.78 -32.19
C ASN A 598 -27.03 -25.72 -33.31
N LYS A 599 -26.63 -24.50 -32.97
CA LYS A 599 -26.46 -23.40 -33.91
C LYS A 599 -25.13 -23.49 -34.64
N SER A 600 -25.06 -22.95 -35.85
CA SER A 600 -23.81 -22.79 -36.56
C SER A 600 -23.07 -21.54 -36.09
N ILE A 601 -21.81 -21.70 -35.71
CA ILE A 601 -20.94 -20.58 -35.32
C ILE A 601 -20.51 -19.82 -36.59
N GLN A 602 -20.66 -18.49 -36.55
CA GLN A 602 -20.18 -17.59 -37.58
C GLN A 602 -18.76 -17.12 -37.28
N SER A 603 -18.49 -16.72 -36.02
CA SER A 603 -17.19 -16.29 -35.55
C SER A 603 -17.01 -16.54 -34.05
N LEU A 604 -15.76 -16.67 -33.63
CA LEU A 604 -15.32 -16.73 -32.24
C LEU A 604 -14.28 -15.64 -32.01
N LYS A 605 -14.25 -15.11 -30.79
CA LYS A 605 -13.22 -14.15 -30.38
C LYS A 605 -12.92 -14.34 -28.89
N ILE A 606 -11.63 -14.29 -28.51
CA ILE A 606 -11.22 -14.20 -27.12
C ILE A 606 -11.32 -12.72 -26.69
N ASP A 607 -11.93 -12.48 -25.53
CA ASP A 607 -11.97 -11.18 -24.86
C ASP A 607 -11.50 -11.33 -23.41
N GLY A 608 -10.37 -10.75 -23.07
CA GLY A 608 -9.82 -10.78 -21.72
C GLY A 608 -10.36 -9.68 -20.81
N GLY A 609 -11.20 -8.78 -21.30
CA GLY A 609 -11.63 -7.62 -20.51
C GLY A 609 -10.43 -6.81 -19.99
N ILE A 610 -10.30 -6.64 -18.67
CA ILE A 610 -9.14 -5.94 -18.07
C ILE A 610 -7.83 -6.73 -18.23
N PHE A 611 -7.89 -8.04 -18.46
CA PHE A 611 -6.74 -8.90 -18.76
C PHE A 611 -6.37 -8.75 -20.23
N MET A 612 -5.83 -7.59 -20.59
CA MET A 612 -5.53 -7.24 -21.96
C MET A 612 -4.55 -8.22 -22.59
N ASP A 613 -4.82 -8.61 -23.82
CA ASP A 613 -3.99 -9.50 -24.61
C ASP A 613 -2.96 -8.71 -25.43
N ALA A 614 -1.70 -9.18 -25.43
CA ALA A 614 -0.59 -8.53 -26.14
C ALA A 614 -0.69 -8.66 -27.67
N ASN A 615 -1.38 -9.71 -28.18
CA ASN A 615 -1.53 -9.97 -29.61
C ASN A 615 -2.97 -10.33 -29.98
N THR A 616 -3.83 -9.36 -30.12
CA THR A 616 -5.25 -9.59 -30.44
C THR A 616 -5.53 -10.11 -31.85
N LYS A 617 -4.50 -10.33 -32.71
CA LYS A 617 -4.68 -10.79 -34.09
C LYS A 617 -5.01 -12.27 -34.19
N ASP A 618 -4.60 -13.08 -33.24
CA ASP A 618 -4.82 -14.53 -33.17
C ASP A 618 -5.92 -14.90 -32.15
N ASN A 619 -6.61 -13.90 -31.60
CA ASN A 619 -7.78 -14.06 -30.75
C ASN A 619 -9.08 -14.41 -31.53
N SER A 620 -9.07 -14.53 -32.84
CA SER A 620 -10.26 -14.76 -33.65
C SER A 620 -10.06 -15.73 -34.80
#